data_f874911530282216be3ff0a153b5b16d
#
_entry.id   f874911530282216be3ff0a153b5b16d
#
_cell.length_a   1.000
_cell.length_b   1.000
_cell.length_c   1.000
_cell.angle_alpha   90.00
_cell.angle_beta   90.00
_cell.angle_gamma   90.00
#
_symmetry.space_group_name_H-M   'P 1'
#
loop_
_entity.id
_entity.type
_entity.pdbx_description
1 polymer ?
#
loop_
_entity_poly.entity_id
_entity_poly.type
_entity_poly.pdbx_seq_one_letter_code
_entity_poly.pdbx_strand_id
1 'polypeptide(L)'
;MDEAPKLIPVERRRDSLAVVSPPPPVAWGQTTRERNLLDYLIVLRKHQWMILTFLLLVVTIVTIASFKMKPVYVASARVEVDPENDNPLPFQDNNSSFQEYVDMDDYIETQTKIIQSETLAMDTIRSLDLPRYAEFGGDPRALVNAGPNQKEPPILGDFLSRLTVSRVPESRLIEVQFAAQDPALAAQVVNKHLENYQEHNFKSRYDATMQASDFLSSELEEL
;
A
#
# COMPACT_ATOMS: atom_id res chain seq x y z
N MET A 1 33.97 -68.14 -105.01
CA MET A 1 34.27 -66.71 -105.11
C MET A 1 33.83 -66.05 -103.87
N ASP A 2 34.78 -65.92 -103.11
CA ASP A 2 34.70 -65.77 -101.65
C ASP A 2 35.06 -64.31 -101.34
N GLU A 3 34.14 -63.62 -100.71
CA GLU A 3 34.46 -62.29 -100.24
C GLU A 3 34.16 -62.23 -98.74
N ALA A 4 35.24 -62.29 -97.97
CA ALA A 4 35.24 -62.22 -96.57
C ALA A 4 34.84 -60.81 -96.02
N PRO A 5 34.00 -60.71 -95.03
CA PRO A 5 33.61 -59.44 -94.47
C PRO A 5 34.76 -58.80 -93.66
N LYS A 6 34.98 -57.57 -93.91
CA LYS A 6 36.02 -56.68 -93.32
C LYS A 6 35.62 -56.28 -91.92
N LEU A 7 36.33 -56.80 -90.91
CA LEU A 7 36.12 -56.42 -89.52
C LEU A 7 36.57 -54.95 -89.29
N ILE A 8 35.63 -54.18 -88.83
CA ILE A 8 35.87 -52.78 -88.38
C ILE A 8 36.34 -52.85 -86.92
N PRO A 9 37.45 -52.17 -86.54
CA PRO A 9 37.89 -52.16 -85.15
C PRO A 9 36.98 -51.30 -84.32
N VAL A 10 36.45 -51.84 -83.25
CA VAL A 10 35.66 -51.11 -82.24
C VAL A 10 36.65 -50.30 -81.43
N GLU A 11 36.61 -49.00 -81.70
CA GLU A 11 37.34 -48.02 -80.91
C GLU A 11 36.65 -47.90 -79.53
N ARG A 12 37.30 -48.37 -78.55
CA ARG A 12 36.86 -48.32 -77.16
C ARG A 12 36.97 -46.90 -76.65
N ARG A 13 35.86 -46.15 -76.76
CA ARG A 13 35.71 -44.78 -76.15
C ARG A 13 35.86 -44.96 -74.67
N ARG A 14 36.94 -44.51 -74.09
CA ARG A 14 37.11 -44.29 -72.64
C ARG A 14 36.25 -43.13 -72.26
N ASP A 15 35.03 -43.39 -71.78
CA ASP A 15 34.27 -42.38 -71.10
C ASP A 15 35.06 -41.96 -69.86
N SER A 16 35.63 -40.76 -69.94
CA SER A 16 36.18 -40.09 -68.78
C SER A 16 34.98 -39.78 -67.83
N LEU A 17 34.89 -40.55 -66.78
CA LEU A 17 34.02 -40.21 -65.68
C LEU A 17 34.42 -38.79 -65.19
N ALA A 18 33.66 -37.82 -65.60
CA ALA A 18 33.75 -36.47 -64.99
C ALA A 18 33.48 -36.63 -63.49
N VAL A 19 34.52 -36.43 -62.71
CA VAL A 19 34.38 -36.31 -61.27
C VAL A 19 33.55 -35.07 -61.04
N VAL A 20 32.27 -35.27 -60.79
CA VAL A 20 31.38 -34.22 -60.32
C VAL A 20 31.87 -33.86 -58.93
N SER A 21 32.62 -32.75 -58.82
CA SER A 21 32.96 -32.18 -57.52
C SER A 21 31.67 -31.85 -56.78
N PRO A 22 31.56 -32.28 -55.53
CA PRO A 22 30.40 -31.89 -54.74
C PRO A 22 30.33 -30.36 -54.69
N PRO A 23 29.12 -29.76 -54.78
CA PRO A 23 28.98 -28.33 -54.67
C PRO A 23 29.58 -27.86 -53.31
N PRO A 24 30.25 -26.73 -53.24
CA PRO A 24 30.81 -26.22 -52.00
C PRO A 24 29.68 -26.15 -50.94
N PRO A 25 30.00 -26.49 -49.69
CA PRO A 25 28.99 -26.39 -48.65
C PRO A 25 28.46 -24.96 -48.64
N VAL A 26 27.14 -24.82 -48.83
CA VAL A 26 26.46 -23.54 -48.67
C VAL A 26 26.75 -23.14 -47.25
N ALA A 27 27.70 -22.26 -47.09
CA ALA A 27 27.94 -21.61 -45.81
C ALA A 27 26.68 -20.83 -45.46
N TRP A 28 25.84 -21.46 -44.63
CA TRP A 28 24.79 -20.76 -43.95
C TRP A 28 25.52 -19.75 -43.03
N GLY A 29 25.97 -18.67 -43.65
CA GLY A 29 26.51 -17.56 -42.89
C GLY A 29 25.47 -17.12 -41.93
N GLN A 30 25.60 -17.61 -40.69
CA GLN A 30 25.05 -16.92 -39.55
C GLN A 30 25.71 -15.54 -39.55
N THR A 31 25.17 -14.63 -40.32
CA THR A 31 25.38 -13.22 -40.07
C THR A 31 24.77 -12.96 -38.72
N THR A 32 25.51 -13.22 -37.64
CA THR A 32 25.29 -12.56 -36.39
C THR A 32 25.45 -11.08 -36.69
N ARG A 33 24.36 -10.49 -37.17
CA ARG A 33 24.25 -9.06 -37.37
C ARG A 33 24.44 -8.47 -35.97
N GLU A 34 25.68 -8.09 -35.70
CA GLU A 34 25.96 -7.29 -34.52
C GLU A 34 24.96 -6.15 -34.56
N ARG A 35 24.00 -6.17 -33.63
CA ARG A 35 22.97 -5.15 -33.53
C ARG A 35 23.68 -3.87 -33.08
N ASN A 36 24.22 -3.14 -33.99
CA ASN A 36 24.86 -1.87 -33.73
C ASN A 36 23.79 -0.89 -33.24
N LEU A 37 24.08 -0.14 -32.18
CA LEU A 37 23.22 0.92 -31.67
C LEU A 37 22.79 1.91 -32.75
N LEU A 38 23.59 2.02 -33.81
CA LEU A 38 23.30 2.83 -34.98
C LEU A 38 22.08 2.32 -35.78
N ASP A 39 21.85 1.00 -35.84
CA ASP A 39 20.69 0.44 -36.54
C ASP A 39 19.39 0.87 -35.82
N TYR A 40 19.39 0.95 -34.50
CA TYR A 40 18.26 1.47 -33.74
C TYR A 40 17.98 2.94 -33.98
N LEU A 41 19.05 3.76 -34.13
CA LEU A 41 18.93 5.18 -34.49
C LEU A 41 18.32 5.38 -35.87
N ILE A 42 18.69 4.55 -36.85
CA ILE A 42 18.13 4.60 -38.21
C ILE A 42 16.65 4.24 -38.20
N VAL A 43 16.27 3.19 -37.48
CA VAL A 43 14.88 2.78 -37.35
C VAL A 43 14.05 3.84 -36.59
N LEU A 44 14.61 4.42 -35.55
CA LEU A 44 13.99 5.50 -34.77
C LEU A 44 13.73 6.72 -35.68
N ARG A 45 14.72 7.13 -36.48
CA ARG A 45 14.59 8.26 -37.41
C ARG A 45 13.58 7.99 -38.52
N LYS A 46 13.49 6.75 -38.99
CA LYS A 46 12.53 6.35 -40.04
C LYS A 46 11.07 6.41 -39.52
N HIS A 47 10.84 6.07 -38.27
CA HIS A 47 9.51 5.99 -37.68
C HIS A 47 9.24 7.12 -36.66
N GLN A 48 10.04 8.19 -36.69
CA GLN A 48 9.96 9.30 -35.75
C GLN A 48 8.55 9.89 -35.62
N TRP A 49 7.83 10.03 -36.72
CA TRP A 49 6.47 10.55 -36.71
C TRP A 49 5.48 9.61 -36.00
N MET A 50 5.60 8.31 -36.22
CA MET A 50 4.77 7.29 -35.55
C MET A 50 5.07 7.27 -34.03
N ILE A 51 6.34 7.32 -33.66
CA ILE A 51 6.79 7.33 -32.26
C ILE A 51 6.30 8.61 -31.58
N LEU A 52 6.45 9.78 -32.26
CA LEU A 52 6.00 11.05 -31.73
C LEU A 52 4.48 11.08 -31.51
N THR A 53 3.71 10.57 -32.49
CA THR A 53 2.24 10.49 -32.37
C THR A 53 1.83 9.58 -31.20
N PHE A 54 2.48 8.42 -31.08
CA PHE A 54 2.20 7.50 -29.96
C PHE A 54 2.57 8.11 -28.61
N LEU A 55 3.74 8.75 -28.53
CA LEU A 55 4.20 9.46 -27.32
C LEU A 55 3.22 10.57 -26.93
N LEU A 56 2.79 11.39 -27.90
CA LEU A 56 1.85 12.48 -27.67
C LEU A 56 0.50 11.92 -27.17
N LEU A 57 0.03 10.82 -27.77
CA LEU A 57 -1.21 10.15 -27.35
C LEU A 57 -1.10 9.66 -25.89
N VAL A 58 -0.01 8.98 -25.53
CA VAL A 58 0.20 8.50 -24.15
C VAL A 58 0.28 9.67 -23.18
N VAL A 59 1.04 10.71 -23.50
CA VAL A 59 1.16 11.91 -22.65
C VAL A 59 -0.20 12.57 -22.46
N THR A 60 -1.01 12.67 -23.52
CA THR A 60 -2.36 13.26 -23.42
C THR A 60 -3.26 12.43 -22.51
N ILE A 61 -3.26 11.10 -22.64
CA ILE A 61 -4.06 10.22 -21.79
C ILE A 61 -3.63 10.34 -20.32
N VAL A 62 -2.31 10.29 -20.05
CA VAL A 62 -1.75 10.41 -18.69
C VAL A 62 -2.10 11.78 -18.10
N THR A 63 -1.96 12.85 -18.89
CA THR A 63 -2.29 14.20 -18.44
C THR A 63 -3.77 14.32 -18.05
N ILE A 64 -4.68 13.83 -18.91
CA ILE A 64 -6.13 13.84 -18.62
C ILE A 64 -6.44 13.01 -17.37
N ALA A 65 -5.83 11.83 -17.24
CA ALA A 65 -6.01 10.98 -16.06
C ALA A 65 -5.49 11.67 -14.79
N SER A 66 -4.30 12.29 -14.86
CA SER A 66 -3.69 13.02 -13.74
C SER A 66 -4.54 14.21 -13.26
N PHE A 67 -5.12 14.98 -14.19
CA PHE A 67 -6.02 16.08 -13.81
C PHE A 67 -7.35 15.63 -13.22
N LYS A 68 -7.78 14.40 -13.49
CA LYS A 68 -9.01 13.84 -12.89
C LYS A 68 -8.80 13.22 -11.52
N MET A 69 -7.57 12.95 -11.12
CA MET A 69 -7.28 12.41 -9.79
C MET A 69 -7.54 13.47 -8.72
N LYS A 70 -8.34 13.14 -7.74
CA LYS A 70 -8.59 14.02 -6.60
C LYS A 70 -7.36 14.03 -5.70
N PRO A 71 -6.87 15.19 -5.26
CA PRO A 71 -5.78 15.26 -4.30
C PRO A 71 -6.21 14.63 -2.98
N VAL A 72 -5.29 13.95 -2.32
CA VAL A 72 -5.48 13.41 -0.96
C VAL A 72 -4.48 14.09 -0.05
N TYR A 73 -4.97 14.70 1.01
CA TYR A 73 -4.18 15.36 2.03
C TYR A 73 -4.16 14.51 3.28
N VAL A 74 -3.00 14.40 3.92
CA VAL A 74 -2.85 13.67 5.17
C VAL A 74 -2.54 14.68 6.26
N ALA A 75 -3.41 14.76 7.26
CA ALA A 75 -3.13 15.46 8.49
C ALA A 75 -2.53 14.48 9.50
N SER A 76 -1.57 14.93 10.30
CA SER A 76 -0.97 14.14 11.37
C SER A 76 -0.93 14.92 12.66
N ALA A 77 -1.19 14.23 13.76
CA ALA A 77 -0.97 14.76 15.12
C ALA A 77 -0.35 13.66 15.98
N ARG A 78 0.31 14.07 17.06
CA ARG A 78 0.97 13.17 18.00
C ARG A 78 0.40 13.37 19.39
N VAL A 79 0.18 12.27 20.08
CA VAL A 79 -0.23 12.26 21.47
C VAL A 79 0.84 11.54 22.29
N GLU A 80 1.22 12.14 23.40
CA GLU A 80 2.06 11.50 24.40
C GLU A 80 1.19 10.69 25.33
N VAL A 81 1.60 9.44 25.54
CA VAL A 81 0.88 8.51 26.42
C VAL A 81 1.80 8.18 27.58
N ASP A 82 1.41 8.64 28.75
CA ASP A 82 2.15 8.37 29.98
C ASP A 82 1.36 7.36 30.83
N PRO A 83 1.90 6.16 31.08
CA PRO A 83 1.34 5.25 32.05
C PRO A 83 1.52 5.87 33.42
N GLU A 84 0.43 6.18 34.09
CA GLU A 84 0.46 6.57 35.46
C GLU A 84 0.98 5.40 36.28
N ASN A 85 2.16 5.57 36.91
CA ASN A 85 2.68 4.59 37.84
C ASN A 85 1.77 4.58 39.09
N ASP A 86 0.82 3.67 39.11
CA ASP A 86 -0.07 3.43 40.25
C ASP A 86 0.67 2.89 41.50
N ASN A 87 2.00 2.94 41.50
CA ASN A 87 2.82 2.42 42.59
C ASN A 87 3.45 3.58 43.40
N PRO A 88 2.72 4.10 44.43
CA PRO A 88 3.28 5.12 45.30
C PRO A 88 4.29 4.58 46.33
N LEU A 89 4.65 3.30 46.23
CA LEU A 89 5.56 2.66 47.22
C LEU A 89 6.99 2.61 46.70
N PRO A 90 7.96 3.25 47.41
CA PRO A 90 9.35 3.32 46.97
C PRO A 90 10.18 2.03 47.19
N PHE A 91 9.54 0.89 47.39
CA PHE A 91 10.20 -0.39 47.64
C PHE A 91 10.10 -1.31 46.43
N GLN A 92 10.65 -0.88 45.30
CA GLN A 92 10.71 -1.74 44.13
C GLN A 92 12.12 -2.30 43.97
N ASP A 93 12.22 -3.63 43.97
CA ASP A 93 13.46 -4.39 43.76
C ASP A 93 14.15 -3.99 42.45
N ASN A 94 15.48 -3.90 42.50
CA ASN A 94 16.37 -3.53 41.40
C ASN A 94 16.33 -4.43 40.14
N ASN A 95 15.36 -5.32 40.04
CA ASN A 95 15.21 -6.24 38.91
C ASN A 95 14.09 -5.82 37.93
N SER A 96 13.52 -4.63 38.11
CA SER A 96 12.27 -4.19 37.47
C SER A 96 12.47 -3.45 36.12
N SER A 97 13.67 -3.04 35.77
CA SER A 97 13.87 -2.19 34.58
C SER A 97 13.49 -2.90 33.25
N PHE A 98 13.75 -4.19 33.14
CA PHE A 98 13.35 -4.95 31.94
C PHE A 98 11.84 -5.18 31.88
N GLN A 99 11.23 -5.47 33.03
CA GLN A 99 9.78 -5.65 33.15
C GLN A 99 9.04 -4.34 32.85
N GLU A 100 9.54 -3.21 33.35
CA GLU A 100 9.00 -1.89 33.09
C GLU A 100 8.99 -1.52 31.58
N TYR A 101 10.03 -1.91 30.82
CA TYR A 101 10.06 -1.72 29.38
C TYR A 101 9.01 -2.56 28.64
N VAL A 102 8.84 -3.84 29.04
CA VAL A 102 7.85 -4.73 28.43
C VAL A 102 6.43 -4.24 28.73
N ASP A 103 6.17 -3.86 29.99
CA ASP A 103 4.87 -3.35 30.42
C ASP A 103 4.52 -2.03 29.69
N MET A 104 5.55 -1.20 29.41
CA MET A 104 5.39 0.04 28.63
C MET A 104 5.02 -0.22 27.17
N ASP A 105 5.65 -1.19 26.55
CA ASP A 105 5.37 -1.53 25.14
C ASP A 105 3.95 -2.07 24.98
N ASP A 106 3.51 -2.95 25.88
CA ASP A 106 2.16 -3.50 25.89
C ASP A 106 1.10 -2.41 26.18
N TYR A 107 1.45 -1.45 27.06
CA TYR A 107 0.57 -0.32 27.35
C TYR A 107 0.37 0.56 26.11
N ILE A 108 1.46 0.95 25.43
CA ILE A 108 1.39 1.78 24.22
C ILE A 108 0.63 1.04 23.09
N GLU A 109 0.83 -0.28 22.94
CA GLU A 109 0.08 -1.08 21.99
C GLU A 109 -1.43 -1.08 22.30
N THR A 110 -1.78 -1.22 23.58
CA THR A 110 -3.17 -1.15 24.04
C THR A 110 -3.79 0.21 23.73
N GLN A 111 -3.09 1.32 24.05
CA GLN A 111 -3.55 2.66 23.73
C GLN A 111 -3.70 2.89 22.22
N THR A 112 -2.78 2.35 21.41
CA THR A 112 -2.88 2.39 19.95
C THR A 112 -4.15 1.72 19.45
N LYS A 113 -4.50 0.54 20.00
CA LYS A 113 -5.74 -0.18 19.68
C LYS A 113 -6.99 0.57 20.14
N ILE A 114 -6.93 1.24 21.28
CA ILE A 114 -8.04 2.10 21.75
C ILE A 114 -8.28 3.24 20.78
N ILE A 115 -7.23 3.91 20.34
CA ILE A 115 -7.33 5.00 19.34
C ILE A 115 -7.88 4.48 18.00
N GLN A 116 -7.56 3.25 17.59
CA GLN A 116 -8.11 2.61 16.40
C GLN A 116 -9.49 2.00 16.57
N SER A 117 -10.07 2.07 17.76
CA SER A 117 -11.33 1.39 18.05
C SER A 117 -12.51 1.97 17.28
N GLU A 118 -13.44 1.09 16.94
CA GLU A 118 -14.69 1.45 16.26
C GLU A 118 -15.54 2.43 17.08
N THR A 119 -15.53 2.27 18.41
CA THR A 119 -16.26 3.15 19.32
C THR A 119 -15.78 4.59 19.18
N LEU A 120 -14.46 4.79 19.29
CA LEU A 120 -13.87 6.12 19.19
C LEU A 120 -14.03 6.72 17.78
N ALA A 121 -13.92 5.89 16.74
CA ALA A 121 -14.20 6.29 15.37
C ALA A 121 -15.65 6.77 15.21
N MET A 122 -16.62 6.04 15.74
CA MET A 122 -18.04 6.41 15.71
C MET A 122 -18.33 7.69 16.45
N ASP A 123 -17.70 7.91 17.60
CA ASP A 123 -17.84 9.16 18.36
C ASP A 123 -17.31 10.35 17.57
N THR A 124 -16.18 10.16 16.88
CA THR A 124 -15.62 11.20 16.00
C THR A 124 -16.51 11.47 14.79
N ILE A 125 -17.02 10.43 14.12
CA ILE A 125 -17.95 10.55 13.00
C ILE A 125 -19.20 11.33 13.40
N ARG A 126 -19.74 11.04 14.58
CA ARG A 126 -20.94 11.73 15.12
C ARG A 126 -20.65 13.17 15.52
N SER A 127 -19.52 13.40 16.21
CA SER A 127 -19.14 14.74 16.70
C SER A 127 -18.92 15.73 15.57
N LEU A 128 -18.39 15.28 14.43
CA LEU A 128 -18.14 16.12 13.26
C LEU A 128 -19.24 16.07 12.20
N ASP A 129 -20.28 15.24 12.41
CA ASP A 129 -21.35 15.02 11.43
C ASP A 129 -20.79 14.69 10.03
N LEU A 130 -19.79 13.79 9.99
CA LEU A 130 -19.05 13.45 8.76
C LEU A 130 -19.93 13.02 7.58
N PRO A 131 -21.09 12.35 7.76
CA PRO A 131 -21.97 12.01 6.64
C PRO A 131 -22.42 13.19 5.78
N ARG A 132 -22.38 14.43 6.28
CA ARG A 132 -22.72 15.64 5.50
C ARG A 132 -21.70 15.97 4.42
N TYR A 133 -20.46 15.52 4.61
CA TYR A 133 -19.41 15.80 3.65
C TYR A 133 -19.55 14.91 2.43
N ALA A 134 -19.44 15.50 1.22
CA ALA A 134 -19.56 14.78 -0.05
C ALA A 134 -18.57 13.62 -0.17
N GLU A 135 -17.46 13.71 0.54
CA GLU A 135 -16.41 12.69 0.62
C GLU A 135 -16.87 11.41 1.33
N PHE A 136 -17.83 11.54 2.27
CA PHE A 136 -18.41 10.44 3.05
C PHE A 136 -19.85 10.10 2.63
N GLY A 137 -20.22 10.44 1.38
CA GLY A 137 -21.52 10.11 0.81
C GLY A 137 -22.52 11.26 0.74
N GLY A 138 -22.31 12.37 1.47
CA GLY A 138 -23.16 13.57 1.42
C GLY A 138 -24.59 13.39 1.96
N ASP A 139 -24.89 12.26 2.64
CA ASP A 139 -26.21 11.98 3.21
C ASP A 139 -26.16 12.04 4.75
N PRO A 140 -26.70 13.09 5.37
CA PRO A 140 -26.78 13.20 6.84
C PRO A 140 -27.55 12.06 7.53
N ARG A 141 -28.34 11.31 6.77
CA ARG A 141 -29.16 10.21 7.30
C ARG A 141 -28.44 8.86 7.24
N ALA A 142 -27.22 8.81 6.71
CA ALA A 142 -26.46 7.56 6.58
C ALA A 142 -26.23 6.85 7.91
N LEU A 143 -26.12 7.61 9.02
CA LEU A 143 -26.00 7.05 10.37
C LEU A 143 -27.34 6.48 10.91
N VAL A 144 -28.48 7.00 10.43
CA VAL A 144 -29.83 6.62 10.90
C VAL A 144 -30.37 5.45 10.06
N ASN A 145 -29.98 5.39 8.79
CA ASN A 145 -30.47 4.40 7.83
C ASN A 145 -29.68 3.09 7.83
N ALA A 146 -28.74 2.90 8.74
CA ALA A 146 -28.15 1.60 8.99
C ALA A 146 -29.26 0.63 9.39
N GLY A 147 -29.72 -0.18 8.43
CA GLY A 147 -30.82 -1.13 8.63
C GLY A 147 -30.50 -2.12 9.76
N PRO A 148 -31.54 -2.74 10.38
CA PRO A 148 -31.37 -3.62 11.53
C PRO A 148 -30.47 -4.85 11.28
N ASN A 149 -30.12 -5.12 10.01
CA ASN A 149 -29.23 -6.21 9.61
C ASN A 149 -27.80 -5.77 9.28
N GLN A 150 -27.48 -4.47 9.23
CA GLN A 150 -26.13 -3.96 9.07
C GLN A 150 -25.52 -3.74 10.44
N LYS A 151 -24.61 -4.62 10.86
CA LYS A 151 -23.89 -4.52 12.14
C LYS A 151 -23.05 -3.23 12.23
N GLU A 152 -22.61 -2.69 11.11
CA GLU A 152 -21.74 -1.51 11.06
C GLU A 152 -22.16 -0.56 9.93
N PRO A 153 -22.24 0.74 10.18
CA PRO A 153 -22.48 1.72 9.13
C PRO A 153 -21.32 1.71 8.11
N PRO A 154 -21.58 1.74 6.80
CA PRO A 154 -20.52 1.72 5.78
C PRO A 154 -19.51 2.87 5.93
N ILE A 155 -19.91 3.99 6.51
CA ILE A 155 -19.03 5.12 6.82
C ILE A 155 -17.93 4.77 7.83
N LEU A 156 -18.17 3.82 8.74
CA LEU A 156 -17.18 3.39 9.73
C LEU A 156 -16.00 2.71 9.05
N GLY A 157 -16.27 1.79 8.12
CA GLY A 157 -15.21 1.11 7.36
C GLY A 157 -14.40 2.09 6.49
N ASP A 158 -15.07 3.07 5.86
CA ASP A 158 -14.39 4.12 5.09
C ASP A 158 -13.52 5.01 6.00
N PHE A 159 -14.02 5.41 7.16
CA PHE A 159 -13.28 6.17 8.15
C PHE A 159 -12.03 5.43 8.64
N LEU A 160 -12.18 4.18 9.05
CA LEU A 160 -11.07 3.35 9.57
C LEU A 160 -10.02 3.07 8.49
N SER A 161 -10.42 2.93 7.22
CA SER A 161 -9.47 2.75 6.11
C SER A 161 -8.58 3.97 5.86
N ARG A 162 -9.02 5.16 6.26
CA ARG A 162 -8.31 6.44 6.12
C ARG A 162 -7.55 6.84 7.39
N LEU A 163 -7.84 6.17 8.52
CA LEU A 163 -7.19 6.40 9.79
C LEU A 163 -5.95 5.49 9.89
N THR A 164 -4.80 6.08 10.13
CA THR A 164 -3.57 5.35 10.40
C THR A 164 -3.04 5.78 11.76
N VAL A 165 -2.88 4.82 12.65
CA VAL A 165 -2.32 5.05 13.99
C VAL A 165 -1.06 4.22 14.13
N SER A 166 0.05 4.84 14.49
CA SER A 166 1.33 4.18 14.61
C SER A 166 2.11 4.69 15.80
N ARG A 167 2.83 3.81 16.44
CA ARG A 167 3.80 4.19 17.48
C ARG A 167 5.02 4.86 16.85
N VAL A 168 5.49 5.94 17.46
CA VAL A 168 6.80 6.50 17.11
C VAL A 168 7.88 5.67 17.81
N PRO A 169 8.84 5.08 17.06
CA PRO A 169 9.88 4.22 17.65
C PRO A 169 10.65 4.94 18.75
N GLU A 170 11.03 4.19 19.79
CA GLU A 170 11.84 4.67 20.93
C GLU A 170 11.25 5.89 21.67
N SER A 171 9.93 6.06 21.60
CA SER A 171 9.24 7.15 22.26
C SER A 171 7.91 6.71 22.88
N ARG A 172 7.32 7.54 23.73
CA ARG A 172 5.96 7.41 24.29
C ARG A 172 4.90 8.08 23.41
N LEU A 173 5.25 8.38 22.15
CA LEU A 173 4.38 9.10 21.24
C LEU A 173 3.64 8.13 20.33
N ILE A 174 2.35 8.36 20.18
CA ILE A 174 1.52 7.74 19.16
C ILE A 174 1.21 8.80 18.11
N GLU A 175 1.49 8.49 16.86
CA GLU A 175 1.16 9.33 15.72
C GLU A 175 -0.16 8.86 15.11
N VAL A 176 -1.09 9.79 14.99
CA VAL A 176 -2.40 9.58 14.37
C VAL A 176 -2.45 10.37 13.07
N GLN A 177 -2.76 9.70 11.97
CA GLN A 177 -2.85 10.30 10.65
C GLN A 177 -4.23 10.00 10.05
N PHE A 178 -4.78 10.98 9.34
CA PHE A 178 -6.04 10.83 8.63
C PHE A 178 -5.96 11.41 7.22
N ALA A 179 -6.43 10.64 6.24
CA ALA A 179 -6.41 11.00 4.83
C ALA A 179 -7.78 11.52 4.37
N ALA A 180 -7.84 12.76 3.84
CA ALA A 180 -9.05 13.35 3.30
C ALA A 180 -8.77 14.16 2.02
N GLN A 181 -9.82 14.46 1.24
CA GLN A 181 -9.70 15.31 0.04
C GLN A 181 -9.61 16.79 0.41
N ASP A 182 -10.17 17.17 1.55
CA ASP A 182 -10.09 18.53 2.11
C ASP A 182 -9.06 18.56 3.25
N PRO A 183 -7.98 19.37 3.15
CA PRO A 183 -6.98 19.49 4.19
C PRO A 183 -7.52 20.02 5.52
N ALA A 184 -8.53 20.90 5.48
CA ALA A 184 -9.16 21.41 6.67
C ALA A 184 -9.95 20.32 7.40
N LEU A 185 -10.67 19.50 6.66
CA LEU A 185 -11.39 18.35 7.20
C LEU A 185 -10.43 17.32 7.79
N ALA A 186 -9.34 17.00 7.10
CA ALA A 186 -8.32 16.09 7.62
C ALA A 186 -7.80 16.53 8.99
N ALA A 187 -7.46 17.81 9.13
CA ALA A 187 -6.97 18.36 10.38
C ALA A 187 -8.06 18.36 11.48
N GLN A 188 -9.30 18.71 11.14
CA GLN A 188 -10.42 18.67 12.10
C GLN A 188 -10.68 17.26 12.61
N VAL A 189 -10.65 16.25 11.72
CA VAL A 189 -10.85 14.85 12.09
C VAL A 189 -9.78 14.38 13.06
N VAL A 190 -8.49 14.61 12.74
CA VAL A 190 -7.39 14.19 13.62
C VAL A 190 -7.49 14.84 14.99
N ASN A 191 -7.72 16.17 15.04
CA ASN A 191 -7.82 16.90 16.30
C ASN A 191 -9.02 16.42 17.13
N LYS A 192 -10.20 16.26 16.51
CA LYS A 192 -11.39 15.80 17.23
C LYS A 192 -11.28 14.37 17.69
N HIS A 193 -10.64 13.52 16.90
CA HIS A 193 -10.39 12.13 17.26
C HIS A 193 -9.49 12.00 18.51
N LEU A 194 -8.42 12.82 18.56
CA LEU A 194 -7.55 12.87 19.74
C LEU A 194 -8.23 13.50 20.94
N GLU A 195 -9.06 14.54 20.75
CA GLU A 195 -9.88 15.11 21.82
C GLU A 195 -10.83 14.08 22.42
N ASN A 196 -11.57 13.33 21.59
CA ASN A 196 -12.43 12.26 22.03
C ASN A 196 -11.66 11.14 22.76
N TYR A 197 -10.44 10.82 22.29
CA TYR A 197 -9.56 9.87 22.97
C TYR A 197 -9.18 10.35 24.38
N GLN A 198 -8.78 11.63 24.50
CA GLN A 198 -8.43 12.22 25.80
C GLN A 198 -9.61 12.23 26.76
N GLU A 199 -10.80 12.60 26.28
CA GLU A 199 -12.04 12.57 27.07
C GLU A 199 -12.39 11.15 27.53
N HIS A 200 -12.29 10.16 26.62
CA HIS A 200 -12.53 8.75 26.96
C HIS A 200 -11.54 8.24 28.02
N ASN A 201 -10.25 8.55 27.87
CA ASN A 201 -9.21 8.15 28.82
C ASN A 201 -9.42 8.81 30.19
N PHE A 202 -9.71 10.12 30.21
CA PHE A 202 -10.03 10.84 31.45
C PHE A 202 -11.25 10.25 32.16
N LYS A 203 -12.32 10.01 31.41
CA LYS A 203 -13.55 9.43 31.97
C LYS A 203 -13.31 8.03 32.54
N SER A 204 -12.58 7.17 31.83
CA SER A 204 -12.27 5.83 32.32
C SER A 204 -11.48 5.85 33.62
N ARG A 205 -10.50 6.75 33.75
CA ARG A 205 -9.71 6.92 34.99
C ARG A 205 -10.56 7.48 36.12
N TYR A 206 -11.41 8.46 35.83
CA TYR A 206 -12.29 9.06 36.82
C TYR A 206 -13.27 8.01 37.37
N ASP A 207 -13.93 7.23 36.50
CA ASP A 207 -14.87 6.19 36.86
C ASP A 207 -14.18 5.10 37.71
N ALA A 208 -12.96 4.69 37.39
CA ALA A 208 -12.17 3.75 38.16
C ALA A 208 -11.86 4.26 39.57
N THR A 209 -11.47 5.55 39.69
CA THR A 209 -11.17 6.19 40.97
C THR A 209 -12.40 6.32 41.85
N MET A 210 -13.55 6.67 41.27
CA MET A 210 -14.81 6.74 41.99
C MET A 210 -15.25 5.37 42.52
N GLN A 211 -15.18 4.31 41.68
CA GLN A 211 -15.48 2.94 42.10
C GLN A 211 -14.58 2.47 43.24
N ALA A 212 -13.28 2.78 43.20
CA ALA A 212 -12.37 2.43 44.29
C ALA A 212 -12.70 3.18 45.58
N SER A 213 -13.07 4.47 45.48
CA SER A 213 -13.51 5.27 46.67
C SER A 213 -14.79 4.75 47.27
N ASP A 214 -15.78 4.41 46.44
CA ASP A 214 -17.06 3.87 46.90
C ASP A 214 -16.87 2.49 47.59
N PHE A 215 -16.01 1.65 47.01
CA PHE A 215 -15.66 0.36 47.62
C PHE A 215 -15.01 0.54 49.00
N LEU A 216 -13.99 1.42 49.09
CA LEU A 216 -13.33 1.70 50.36
C LEU A 216 -14.29 2.28 51.41
N SER A 217 -15.22 3.14 51.00
CA SER A 217 -16.22 3.72 51.89
C SER A 217 -17.19 2.66 52.43
N SER A 218 -17.61 1.73 51.56
CA SER A 218 -18.48 0.64 51.96
C SER A 218 -17.81 -0.35 52.92
N GLU A 219 -16.52 -0.62 52.71
CA GLU A 219 -15.72 -1.48 53.59
C GLU A 219 -15.50 -0.84 54.98
N LEU A 220 -15.34 0.49 55.01
CA LEU A 220 -15.21 1.25 56.27
C LEU A 220 -16.54 1.30 57.07
N GLU A 221 -17.69 1.24 56.41
CA GLU A 221 -18.99 1.18 57.09
C GLU A 221 -19.34 -0.21 57.69
N GLU A 222 -18.72 -1.28 57.14
CA GLU A 222 -18.87 -2.64 57.65
C GLU A 222 -17.97 -2.99 58.86
N LEU A 223 -16.94 -2.16 59.10
CA LEU A 223 -16.00 -2.34 60.24
C LEU A 223 -16.40 -1.57 61.46
#